data_d193fead257796384c394671df528835
#
_entry.id   d193fead257796384c394671df528835
#
_cell.length_a   1.000
_cell.length_b   1.000
_cell.length_c   1.000
_cell.angle_alpha   90.00
_cell.angle_beta   90.00
_cell.angle_gamma   90.00
#
_symmetry.space_group_name_H-M   'P 1'
#
loop_
_entity.id
_entity.type
_entity.pdbx_description
1 polymer ?
#
loop_
_entity_poly.entity_id
_entity_poly.type
_entity_poly.pdbx_seq_one_letter_code
_entity_poly.pdbx_strand_id
1 'polypeptide(L)'
;PAALGDQAEIQKKIMESARQTRSSYAETAGVISNLVHESPELFGNIDEAVKFNNAATMLFKSAGKTNEDIAGLMEAINKSFAKGYVDSETISQLLERSPEAVELLNKKLGTTSDKLEEMASSRTMTVADLKAAFVDNASIIEQKFGGVQYRITDALTVIRSEWGLWLTQMDSTLGVTNTIANAMVKFSDTAMRVMNRVRNAVQWLSDKLGGSEKLLKLLTITVGAFLIASKADKVIGFLKNAGSLLGKLK
;
A
#
# COMPACT_ATOMS: atom_id res chain seq x y z
N PRO A 1 -13.46 23.93 7.10
CA PRO A 1 -12.88 23.11 8.16
C PRO A 1 -13.87 22.15 8.81
N ALA A 2 -15.18 22.53 8.89
CA ALA A 2 -16.20 21.69 9.53
C ALA A 2 -16.65 20.45 8.71
N ALA A 3 -16.26 20.34 7.44
CA ALA A 3 -16.71 19.27 6.55
C ALA A 3 -15.85 17.99 6.60
N LEU A 4 -14.73 17.98 7.33
CA LEU A 4 -13.78 16.86 7.35
C LEU A 4 -14.05 15.85 8.48
N GLY A 5 -14.97 16.12 9.40
CA GLY A 5 -15.25 15.25 10.55
C GLY A 5 -14.28 15.45 11.73
N ASP A 6 -14.45 14.63 12.77
CA ASP A 6 -13.53 14.61 13.92
C ASP A 6 -12.15 14.12 13.50
N GLN A 7 -11.10 14.74 14.01
CA GLN A 7 -9.71 14.39 13.69
C GLN A 7 -9.40 12.90 13.96
N ALA A 8 -9.98 12.32 15.02
CA ALA A 8 -9.82 10.91 15.34
C ALA A 8 -10.48 10.01 14.28
N GLU A 9 -11.63 10.40 13.76
CA GLU A 9 -12.32 9.66 12.69
C GLU A 9 -11.53 9.73 11.37
N ILE A 10 -11.00 10.89 11.03
CA ILE A 10 -10.13 11.07 9.85
C ILE A 10 -8.91 10.17 9.94
N GLN A 11 -8.21 10.17 11.08
CA GLN A 11 -7.05 9.32 11.30
C GLN A 11 -7.40 7.82 11.18
N LYS A 12 -8.55 7.41 11.70
CA LYS A 12 -9.04 6.04 11.60
C LYS A 12 -9.29 5.63 10.15
N LYS A 13 -9.95 6.49 9.36
CA LYS A 13 -10.22 6.22 7.93
C LYS A 13 -8.93 6.11 7.12
N ILE A 14 -7.96 6.99 7.36
CA ILE A 14 -6.64 6.94 6.72
C ILE A 14 -5.89 5.66 7.10
N MET A 15 -5.93 5.28 8.38
CA MET A 15 -5.32 4.03 8.85
C MET A 15 -5.91 2.81 8.18
N GLU A 16 -7.24 2.75 8.09
CA GLU A 16 -7.94 1.66 7.45
C GLU A 16 -7.62 1.58 5.96
N SER A 17 -7.58 2.72 5.27
CA SER A 17 -7.12 2.83 3.89
C SER A 17 -5.69 2.29 3.71
N ALA A 18 -4.76 2.69 4.58
CA ALA A 18 -3.39 2.23 4.56
C ALA A 18 -3.28 0.70 4.72
N ARG A 19 -4.06 0.11 5.64
CA ARG A 19 -4.14 -1.34 5.82
C ARG A 19 -4.71 -2.05 4.59
N GLN A 20 -5.85 -1.56 4.08
CA GLN A 20 -6.52 -2.14 2.91
C GLN A 20 -5.61 -2.13 1.68
N THR A 21 -4.89 -1.05 1.45
CA THR A 21 -3.96 -0.90 0.33
C THR A 21 -2.57 -1.46 0.58
N ARG A 22 -2.29 -1.99 1.79
CA ARG A 22 -0.98 -2.50 2.21
C ARG A 22 0.13 -1.43 2.08
N SER A 23 -0.21 -0.19 2.41
CA SER A 23 0.65 1.00 2.31
C SER A 23 1.00 1.55 3.70
N SER A 24 1.92 2.51 3.77
CA SER A 24 2.18 3.20 5.03
C SER A 24 1.09 4.24 5.32
N TYR A 25 0.88 4.53 6.60
CA TYR A 25 -0.03 5.61 7.00
C TYR A 25 0.42 6.96 6.44
N ALA A 26 1.73 7.25 6.50
CA ALA A 26 2.26 8.53 6.06
C ALA A 26 2.05 8.78 4.56
N GLU A 27 2.33 7.78 3.71
CA GLU A 27 2.07 7.85 2.27
C GLU A 27 0.57 8.04 1.99
N THR A 28 -0.27 7.22 2.64
CA THR A 28 -1.72 7.28 2.48
C THR A 28 -2.28 8.63 2.93
N ALA A 29 -1.85 9.13 4.09
CA ALA A 29 -2.25 10.43 4.63
C ALA A 29 -1.83 11.57 3.70
N GLY A 30 -0.60 11.52 3.16
CA GLY A 30 -0.11 12.51 2.21
C GLY A 30 -0.96 12.58 0.95
N VAL A 31 -1.25 11.43 0.34
CA VAL A 31 -2.08 11.38 -0.86
C VAL A 31 -3.50 11.90 -0.58
N ILE A 32 -4.17 11.40 0.46
CA ILE A 32 -5.54 11.80 0.80
C ILE A 32 -5.60 13.30 1.14
N SER A 33 -4.63 13.82 1.89
CA SER A 33 -4.55 15.25 2.22
C SER A 33 -4.40 16.11 0.96
N ASN A 34 -3.53 15.70 0.03
CA ASN A 34 -3.33 16.43 -1.22
C ASN A 34 -4.61 16.42 -2.07
N LEU A 35 -5.29 15.29 -2.22
CA LEU A 35 -6.55 15.21 -2.97
C LEU A 35 -7.60 16.16 -2.42
N VAL A 36 -7.80 16.18 -1.10
CA VAL A 36 -8.78 17.06 -0.43
C VAL A 36 -8.38 18.54 -0.56
N HIS A 37 -7.07 18.85 -0.53
CA HIS A 37 -6.57 20.22 -0.61
C HIS A 37 -6.62 20.77 -2.04
N GLU A 38 -6.21 19.98 -3.02
CA GLU A 38 -6.06 20.43 -4.41
C GLU A 38 -7.37 20.43 -5.18
N SER A 39 -8.33 19.57 -4.81
CA SER A 39 -9.62 19.48 -5.49
C SER A 39 -10.78 19.29 -4.51
N PRO A 40 -11.04 20.29 -3.66
CA PRO A 40 -12.08 20.19 -2.63
C PRO A 40 -13.49 20.01 -3.22
N GLU A 41 -13.72 20.42 -4.44
CA GLU A 41 -14.99 20.23 -5.17
C GLU A 41 -15.24 18.75 -5.53
N LEU A 42 -14.16 17.97 -5.74
CA LEU A 42 -14.25 16.53 -6.04
C LEU A 42 -14.08 15.67 -4.80
N PHE A 43 -13.34 16.15 -3.80
CA PHE A 43 -12.98 15.43 -2.59
C PHE A 43 -13.39 16.18 -1.32
N GLY A 44 -14.51 16.89 -1.36
CA GLY A 44 -15.06 17.64 -0.21
C GLY A 44 -15.44 16.76 0.99
N ASN A 45 -15.54 15.44 0.75
CA ASN A 45 -15.68 14.40 1.76
C ASN A 45 -14.43 13.51 1.73
N ILE A 46 -13.84 13.25 2.90
CA ILE A 46 -12.69 12.38 3.03
C ILE A 46 -12.94 10.95 2.48
N ASP A 47 -14.18 10.47 2.55
CA ASP A 47 -14.53 9.14 2.05
C ASP A 47 -14.34 9.02 0.52
N GLU A 48 -14.56 10.09 -0.22
CA GLU A 48 -14.30 10.14 -1.66
C GLU A 48 -12.79 10.07 -1.97
N ALA A 49 -11.98 10.79 -1.19
CA ALA A 49 -10.53 10.74 -1.33
C ALA A 49 -9.97 9.36 -0.95
N VAL A 50 -10.52 8.74 0.10
CA VAL A 50 -10.18 7.37 0.51
C VAL A 50 -10.54 6.37 -0.58
N LYS A 51 -11.75 6.43 -1.15
CA LYS A 51 -12.18 5.54 -2.24
C LYS A 51 -11.25 5.64 -3.44
N PHE A 52 -10.94 6.86 -3.86
CA PHE A 52 -10.05 7.07 -4.99
C PHE A 52 -8.63 6.55 -4.70
N ASN A 53 -8.05 6.89 -3.54
CA ASN A 53 -6.73 6.41 -3.12
C ASN A 53 -6.68 4.89 -3.10
N ASN A 54 -7.70 4.24 -2.53
CA ASN A 54 -7.76 2.79 -2.45
C ASN A 54 -7.81 2.16 -3.84
N ALA A 55 -8.71 2.64 -4.71
CA ALA A 55 -8.84 2.12 -6.07
C ALA A 55 -7.53 2.28 -6.87
N ALA A 56 -6.92 3.47 -6.85
CA ALA A 56 -5.68 3.73 -7.58
C ALA A 56 -4.51 2.87 -7.05
N THR A 57 -4.30 2.88 -5.73
CA THR A 57 -3.20 2.12 -5.10
C THR A 57 -3.37 0.61 -5.30
N MET A 58 -4.58 0.08 -5.14
CA MET A 58 -4.85 -1.35 -5.36
C MET A 58 -4.66 -1.75 -6.82
N LEU A 59 -5.08 -0.90 -7.78
CA LEU A 59 -4.86 -1.15 -9.19
C LEU A 59 -3.36 -1.27 -9.50
N PHE A 60 -2.57 -0.29 -9.07
CA PHE A 60 -1.13 -0.27 -9.32
C PHE A 60 -0.41 -1.44 -8.63
N LYS A 61 -0.78 -1.78 -7.42
CA LYS A 61 -0.24 -2.98 -6.73
C LYS A 61 -0.65 -4.28 -7.43
N SER A 62 -1.86 -4.37 -7.95
CA SER A 62 -2.34 -5.52 -8.73
C SER A 62 -1.55 -5.70 -10.02
N ALA A 63 -1.08 -4.60 -10.62
CA ALA A 63 -0.18 -4.57 -11.75
C ALA A 63 1.30 -4.83 -11.37
N GLY A 64 1.58 -5.17 -10.11
CA GLY A 64 2.92 -5.51 -9.65
C GLY A 64 3.86 -4.32 -9.41
N LYS A 65 3.35 -3.09 -9.39
CA LYS A 65 4.16 -1.88 -9.19
C LYS A 65 4.80 -1.85 -7.80
N THR A 66 5.99 -1.27 -7.71
CA THR A 66 6.67 -1.01 -6.44
C THR A 66 6.04 0.18 -5.73
N ASN A 67 6.31 0.36 -4.43
CA ASN A 67 5.81 1.53 -3.70
C ASN A 67 6.37 2.84 -4.29
N GLU A 68 7.60 2.84 -4.78
CA GLU A 68 8.22 3.98 -5.46
C GLU A 68 7.51 4.32 -6.78
N ASP A 69 7.20 3.31 -7.60
CA ASP A 69 6.40 3.51 -8.82
C ASP A 69 5.03 4.08 -8.54
N ILE A 70 4.36 3.55 -7.50
CA ILE A 70 3.04 4.01 -7.07
C ILE A 70 3.10 5.46 -6.60
N ALA A 71 4.12 5.82 -5.81
CA ALA A 71 4.30 7.20 -5.36
C ALA A 71 4.46 8.16 -6.54
N GLY A 72 5.26 7.81 -7.55
CA GLY A 72 5.43 8.62 -8.76
C GLY A 72 4.14 8.76 -9.57
N LEU A 73 3.38 7.67 -9.75
CA LEU A 73 2.08 7.70 -10.44
C LEU A 73 1.05 8.55 -9.68
N MET A 74 0.97 8.41 -8.36
CA MET A 74 0.08 9.20 -7.53
C MET A 74 0.48 10.68 -7.51
N GLU A 75 1.76 11.01 -7.57
CA GLU A 75 2.24 12.39 -7.71
C GLU A 75 1.79 13.00 -9.04
N ALA A 76 1.92 12.30 -10.17
CA ALA A 76 1.45 12.77 -11.47
C ALA A 76 -0.07 12.99 -11.47
N ILE A 77 -0.82 12.06 -10.89
CA ILE A 77 -2.27 12.16 -10.72
C ILE A 77 -2.64 13.36 -9.84
N ASN A 78 -1.98 13.57 -8.71
CA ASN A 78 -2.22 14.71 -7.83
C ASN A 78 -1.94 16.05 -8.52
N LYS A 79 -0.87 16.13 -9.33
CA LYS A 79 -0.60 17.31 -10.17
C LYS A 79 -1.74 17.61 -11.14
N SER A 80 -2.36 16.57 -11.72
CA SER A 80 -3.55 16.77 -12.57
C SER A 80 -4.74 17.32 -11.78
N PHE A 81 -4.98 16.81 -10.57
CA PHE A 81 -6.02 17.34 -9.68
C PHE A 81 -5.78 18.81 -9.35
N ALA A 82 -4.55 19.19 -9.02
CA ALA A 82 -4.18 20.59 -8.76
C ALA A 82 -4.39 21.51 -9.98
N LYS A 83 -4.21 20.99 -11.21
CA LYS A 83 -4.42 21.74 -12.46
C LYS A 83 -5.89 21.78 -12.88
N GLY A 84 -6.74 20.88 -12.38
CA GLY A 84 -8.14 20.73 -12.81
C GLY A 84 -8.35 19.98 -14.13
N TYR A 85 -7.28 19.51 -14.78
CA TYR A 85 -7.31 18.71 -16.01
C TYR A 85 -6.17 17.70 -16.03
N VAL A 86 -6.36 16.62 -16.78
CA VAL A 86 -5.32 15.61 -16.98
C VAL A 86 -4.45 16.03 -18.17
N ASP A 87 -3.16 16.19 -17.93
CA ASP A 87 -2.22 16.62 -18.95
C ASP A 87 -1.48 15.43 -19.64
N SER A 88 -0.78 15.76 -20.72
CA SER A 88 -0.05 14.78 -21.53
C SER A 88 1.03 14.04 -20.73
N GLU A 89 1.68 14.71 -19.76
CA GLU A 89 2.68 14.08 -18.90
C GLU A 89 2.07 12.97 -18.06
N THR A 90 0.91 13.24 -17.44
CA THR A 90 0.20 12.24 -16.64
C THR A 90 -0.25 11.05 -17.49
N ILE A 91 -0.82 11.30 -18.68
CA ILE A 91 -1.21 10.20 -19.58
C ILE A 91 -0.02 9.41 -20.08
N SER A 92 1.08 10.04 -20.42
CA SER A 92 2.32 9.36 -20.83
C SER A 92 2.86 8.46 -19.73
N GLN A 93 2.88 8.94 -18.47
CA GLN A 93 3.30 8.12 -17.33
C GLN A 93 2.34 6.94 -17.07
N LEU A 94 1.04 7.13 -17.25
CA LEU A 94 0.07 6.05 -17.12
C LEU A 94 0.22 5.03 -18.25
N LEU A 95 0.43 5.45 -19.50
CA LEU A 95 0.67 4.57 -20.64
C LEU A 95 1.93 3.72 -20.43
N GLU A 96 3.01 4.35 -19.99
CA GLU A 96 4.28 3.66 -19.77
C GLU A 96 4.25 2.72 -18.57
N ARG A 97 3.62 3.15 -17.48
CA ARG A 97 3.77 2.50 -16.17
C ARG A 97 2.52 1.78 -15.68
N SER A 98 1.34 2.06 -16.20
CA SER A 98 0.08 1.42 -15.82
C SER A 98 -0.93 1.35 -16.96
N PRO A 99 -0.72 0.46 -17.94
CA PRO A 99 -1.66 0.22 -19.02
C PRO A 99 -3.08 -0.09 -18.53
N GLU A 100 -3.21 -0.72 -17.36
CA GLU A 100 -4.50 -1.03 -16.74
C GLU A 100 -5.29 0.23 -16.37
N ALA A 101 -4.61 1.29 -15.91
CA ALA A 101 -5.25 2.57 -15.63
C ALA A 101 -5.73 3.24 -16.94
N VAL A 102 -4.95 3.13 -18.01
CA VAL A 102 -5.33 3.61 -19.34
C VAL A 102 -6.54 2.85 -19.88
N GLU A 103 -6.60 1.54 -19.66
CA GLU A 103 -7.76 0.73 -20.06
C GLU A 103 -9.04 1.20 -19.32
N LEU A 104 -8.95 1.52 -18.04
CA LEU A 104 -10.09 2.07 -17.28
C LEU A 104 -10.53 3.42 -17.86
N LEU A 105 -9.58 4.29 -18.21
CA LEU A 105 -9.87 5.58 -18.81
C LEU A 105 -10.50 5.43 -20.21
N ASN A 106 -9.93 4.58 -21.03
CA ASN A 106 -10.49 4.27 -22.36
C ASN A 106 -11.93 3.76 -22.26
N LYS A 107 -12.19 2.85 -21.31
CA LYS A 107 -13.53 2.32 -21.07
C LYS A 107 -14.49 3.41 -20.56
N LYS A 108 -14.05 4.25 -19.62
CA LYS A 108 -14.85 5.33 -19.05
C LYS A 108 -15.26 6.37 -20.10
N LEU A 109 -14.32 6.73 -20.98
CA LEU A 109 -14.51 7.76 -21.99
C LEU A 109 -15.00 7.24 -23.35
N GLY A 110 -15.09 5.91 -23.52
CA GLY A 110 -15.44 5.28 -24.78
C GLY A 110 -14.42 5.59 -25.89
N THR A 111 -13.12 5.61 -25.57
CA THR A 111 -12.06 6.10 -26.44
C THR A 111 -10.88 5.11 -26.56
N THR A 112 -9.82 5.51 -27.26
CA THR A 112 -8.57 4.76 -27.42
C THR A 112 -7.40 5.51 -26.78
N SER A 113 -6.26 4.84 -26.61
CA SER A 113 -5.06 5.45 -26.01
C SER A 113 -4.57 6.67 -26.81
N ASP A 114 -4.55 6.60 -28.13
CA ASP A 114 -4.15 7.72 -28.98
C ASP A 114 -5.08 8.93 -28.79
N LYS A 115 -6.36 8.66 -28.61
CA LYS A 115 -7.36 9.71 -28.37
C LYS A 115 -7.24 10.29 -26.96
N LEU A 116 -6.84 9.48 -25.97
CA LEU A 116 -6.53 10.00 -24.64
C LEU A 116 -5.35 10.98 -24.66
N GLU A 117 -4.31 10.68 -25.43
CA GLU A 117 -3.17 11.59 -25.61
C GLU A 117 -3.60 12.90 -26.28
N GLU A 118 -4.46 12.84 -27.30
CA GLU A 118 -5.03 14.03 -27.93
C GLU A 118 -5.86 14.85 -26.95
N MET A 119 -6.73 14.21 -26.18
CA MET A 119 -7.56 14.87 -25.15
C MET A 119 -6.69 15.50 -24.06
N ALA A 120 -5.63 14.84 -23.63
CA ALA A 120 -4.70 15.37 -22.64
C ALA A 120 -3.91 16.56 -23.18
N SER A 121 -3.44 16.49 -24.44
CA SER A 121 -2.72 17.59 -25.09
C SER A 121 -3.59 18.83 -25.31
N SER A 122 -4.87 18.63 -25.62
CA SER A 122 -5.87 19.70 -25.76
C SER A 122 -6.49 20.14 -24.44
N ARG A 123 -6.11 19.52 -23.30
CA ARG A 123 -6.65 19.80 -21.95
C ARG A 123 -8.16 19.61 -21.85
N THR A 124 -8.73 18.72 -22.64
CA THR A 124 -10.17 18.42 -22.63
C THR A 124 -10.53 17.26 -21.70
N MET A 125 -9.52 16.52 -21.22
CA MET A 125 -9.71 15.46 -20.25
C MET A 125 -9.82 16.01 -18.82
N THR A 126 -10.97 15.82 -18.20
CA THR A 126 -11.23 16.36 -16.86
C THR A 126 -10.69 15.46 -15.75
N VAL A 127 -10.37 16.05 -14.60
CA VAL A 127 -10.00 15.27 -13.40
C VAL A 127 -11.20 14.53 -12.81
N ALA A 128 -12.41 14.96 -13.10
CA ALA A 128 -13.63 14.22 -12.75
C ALA A 128 -13.72 12.89 -13.51
N ASP A 129 -13.34 12.87 -14.79
CA ASP A 129 -13.28 11.63 -15.60
C ASP A 129 -12.21 10.69 -15.05
N LEU A 130 -11.05 11.23 -14.68
CA LEU A 130 -9.97 10.46 -14.05
C LEU A 130 -10.45 9.83 -12.73
N LYS A 131 -11.04 10.62 -11.83
CA LYS A 131 -11.63 10.12 -10.58
C LYS A 131 -12.65 9.02 -10.85
N ALA A 132 -13.59 9.27 -11.76
CA ALA A 132 -14.66 8.34 -12.06
C ALA A 132 -14.14 7.02 -12.66
N ALA A 133 -13.10 7.05 -13.50
CA ALA A 133 -12.51 5.84 -14.07
C ALA A 133 -12.02 4.86 -12.99
N PHE A 134 -11.45 5.37 -11.91
CA PHE A 134 -11.01 4.53 -10.78
C PHE A 134 -12.16 4.16 -9.85
N VAL A 135 -12.97 5.13 -9.42
CA VAL A 135 -14.01 4.93 -8.40
C VAL A 135 -15.15 4.04 -8.91
N ASP A 136 -15.58 4.20 -10.17
CA ASP A 136 -16.64 3.37 -10.78
C ASP A 136 -16.19 1.91 -10.94
N ASN A 137 -14.89 1.64 -11.01
CA ASN A 137 -14.33 0.29 -11.10
C ASN A 137 -13.74 -0.21 -9.78
N ALA A 138 -13.93 0.49 -8.67
CA ALA A 138 -13.31 0.17 -7.37
C ALA A 138 -13.59 -1.29 -6.93
N SER A 139 -14.81 -1.78 -7.08
CA SER A 139 -15.19 -3.15 -6.70
C SER A 139 -14.43 -4.21 -7.50
N ILE A 140 -14.24 -4.01 -8.81
CA ILE A 140 -13.49 -4.95 -9.68
C ILE A 140 -12.00 -4.90 -9.33
N ILE A 141 -11.48 -3.70 -9.07
CA ILE A 141 -10.09 -3.49 -8.65
C ILE A 141 -9.82 -4.19 -7.32
N GLU A 142 -10.72 -4.01 -6.35
CA GLU A 142 -10.63 -4.60 -5.02
C GLU A 142 -10.66 -6.14 -5.08
N GLN A 143 -11.54 -6.71 -5.91
CA GLN A 143 -11.60 -8.14 -6.15
C GLN A 143 -10.29 -8.68 -6.74
N LYS A 144 -9.73 -8.01 -7.75
CA LYS A 144 -8.43 -8.37 -8.34
C LYS A 144 -7.30 -8.28 -7.29
N PHE A 145 -7.29 -7.20 -6.51
CA PHE A 145 -6.30 -6.99 -5.46
C PHE A 145 -6.38 -8.03 -4.34
N GLY A 146 -7.58 -8.50 -3.99
CA GLY A 146 -7.79 -9.58 -3.02
C GLY A 146 -7.10 -10.89 -3.41
N GLY A 147 -6.93 -11.15 -4.71
CA GLY A 147 -6.17 -12.30 -5.26
C GLY A 147 -4.65 -12.10 -5.29
N VAL A 148 -4.16 -10.90 -5.03
CA VAL A 148 -2.71 -10.61 -5.04
C VAL A 148 -2.08 -11.10 -3.75
N GLN A 149 -1.01 -11.90 -3.87
CA GLN A 149 -0.27 -12.38 -2.72
C GLN A 149 0.31 -11.22 -1.90
N TYR A 150 0.22 -11.34 -0.58
CA TYR A 150 0.77 -10.37 0.36
C TYR A 150 2.30 -10.45 0.33
N ARG A 151 2.98 -9.40 -0.10
CA ARG A 151 4.44 -9.35 -0.11
C ARG A 151 4.98 -9.08 1.30
N ILE A 152 6.12 -9.66 1.63
CA ILE A 152 6.78 -9.44 2.94
C ILE A 152 7.08 -7.94 3.14
N THR A 153 7.43 -7.24 2.07
CA THR A 153 7.66 -5.77 2.09
C THR A 153 6.41 -5.00 2.47
N ASP A 154 5.23 -5.40 1.97
CA ASP A 154 3.95 -4.76 2.29
C ASP A 154 3.60 -4.98 3.78
N ALA A 155 3.80 -6.21 4.28
CA ALA A 155 3.59 -6.52 5.69
C ALA A 155 4.49 -5.69 6.61
N LEU A 156 5.77 -5.54 6.26
CA LEU A 156 6.71 -4.71 6.99
C LEU A 156 6.34 -3.22 6.99
N THR A 157 5.86 -2.72 5.85
CA THR A 157 5.41 -1.34 5.70
C THR A 157 4.24 -1.04 6.64
N VAL A 158 3.23 -1.92 6.66
CA VAL A 158 2.07 -1.78 7.55
C VAL A 158 2.49 -1.85 9.02
N ILE A 159 3.30 -2.83 9.40
CA ILE A 159 3.78 -2.99 10.78
C ILE A 159 4.54 -1.74 11.25
N ARG A 160 5.46 -1.22 10.44
CA ARG A 160 6.22 0.01 10.77
C ARG A 160 5.31 1.21 10.95
N SER A 161 4.33 1.34 10.08
CA SER A 161 3.35 2.43 10.11
C SER A 161 2.52 2.39 11.38
N GLU A 162 2.01 1.22 11.76
CA GLU A 162 1.22 1.04 12.98
C GLU A 162 2.03 1.29 14.26
N TRP A 163 3.29 0.84 14.30
CA TRP A 163 4.21 1.12 15.38
C TRP A 163 4.50 2.61 15.53
N GLY A 164 4.77 3.30 14.42
CA GLY A 164 5.03 4.75 14.44
C GLY A 164 3.84 5.53 15.03
N LEU A 165 2.63 5.19 14.65
CA LEU A 165 1.41 5.82 15.16
C LEU A 165 1.17 5.50 16.63
N TRP A 166 1.35 4.25 17.03
CA TRP A 166 1.21 3.84 18.42
C TRP A 166 2.21 4.59 19.32
N LEU A 167 3.46 4.73 18.87
CA LEU A 167 4.48 5.52 19.57
C LEU A 167 4.06 6.99 19.72
N THR A 168 3.56 7.61 18.64
CA THR A 168 3.10 9.01 18.69
C THR A 168 1.94 9.19 19.65
N GLN A 169 0.99 8.26 19.69
CA GLN A 169 -0.13 8.28 20.62
C GLN A 169 0.32 8.09 22.08
N MET A 170 1.26 7.18 22.32
CA MET A 170 1.82 6.96 23.67
C MET A 170 2.60 8.16 24.17
N ASP A 171 3.41 8.80 23.30
CA ASP A 171 4.17 10.00 23.66
C ASP A 171 3.26 11.17 24.05
N SER A 172 2.17 11.37 23.30
CA SER A 172 1.18 12.42 23.58
C SER A 172 0.37 12.18 24.86
N THR A 173 0.17 10.92 25.26
CA THR A 173 -0.73 10.55 26.38
C THR A 173 0.01 10.34 27.70
N LEU A 174 1.25 9.83 27.65
CA LEU A 174 1.97 9.35 28.85
C LEU A 174 3.30 10.09 29.10
N GLY A 175 3.73 11.03 28.23
CA GLY A 175 5.02 11.72 28.36
C GLY A 175 6.18 10.73 28.43
N VAL A 176 6.17 9.76 27.54
CA VAL A 176 7.10 8.62 27.54
C VAL A 176 8.53 9.09 27.38
N THR A 177 9.33 8.88 28.39
CA THR A 177 10.75 9.25 28.40
C THR A 177 11.53 8.55 27.30
N ASN A 178 12.60 9.17 26.84
CA ASN A 178 13.57 8.67 25.83
C ASN A 178 13.98 7.19 26.03
N THR A 179 13.87 6.65 27.23
CA THR A 179 14.21 5.26 27.57
C THR A 179 13.30 4.24 26.89
N ILE A 180 11.97 4.50 26.86
CA ILE A 180 11.02 3.59 26.18
C ILE A 180 11.11 3.75 24.67
N ALA A 181 11.25 4.98 24.17
CA ALA A 181 11.48 5.22 22.75
C ALA A 181 12.75 4.49 22.25
N ASN A 182 13.86 4.57 23.02
CA ASN A 182 15.09 3.86 22.69
C ASN A 182 14.96 2.32 22.79
N ALA A 183 14.20 1.81 23.76
CA ALA A 183 13.93 0.37 23.86
C ALA A 183 13.11 -0.13 22.66
N MET A 184 12.18 0.68 22.17
CA MET A 184 11.33 0.36 21.03
C MET A 184 12.08 0.44 19.69
N VAL A 185 12.97 1.42 19.51
CA VAL A 185 13.88 1.47 18.37
C VAL A 185 14.75 0.21 18.34
N LYS A 186 15.33 -0.19 19.46
CA LYS A 186 16.12 -1.43 19.57
C LYS A 186 15.28 -2.68 19.29
N PHE A 187 14.03 -2.70 19.70
CA PHE A 187 13.11 -3.81 19.39
C PHE A 187 12.79 -3.86 17.88
N SER A 188 12.51 -2.70 17.26
CA SER A 188 12.31 -2.58 15.81
C SER A 188 13.53 -3.06 15.03
N ASP A 189 14.73 -2.65 15.42
CA ASP A 189 15.99 -3.09 14.80
C ASP A 189 16.23 -4.59 14.99
N THR A 190 15.83 -5.14 16.12
CA THR A 190 15.94 -6.58 16.39
C THR A 190 14.94 -7.36 15.57
N ALA A 191 13.69 -6.90 15.48
CA ALA A 191 12.67 -7.48 14.61
C ALA A 191 13.10 -7.45 13.14
N MET A 192 13.69 -6.36 12.69
CA MET A 192 14.23 -6.22 11.32
C MET A 192 15.40 -7.18 11.06
N ARG A 193 16.30 -7.35 12.01
CA ARG A 193 17.40 -8.33 11.90
C ARG A 193 16.90 -9.75 11.83
N VAL A 194 15.93 -10.11 12.66
CA VAL A 194 15.29 -11.43 12.64
C VAL A 194 14.60 -11.66 11.29
N MET A 195 13.86 -10.68 10.81
CA MET A 195 13.14 -10.76 9.53
C MET A 195 14.10 -10.88 8.34
N ASN A 196 15.22 -10.16 8.34
CA ASN A 196 16.24 -10.29 7.31
C ASN A 196 16.92 -11.69 7.35
N ARG A 197 17.11 -12.27 8.53
CA ARG A 197 17.60 -13.64 8.67
C ARG A 197 16.59 -14.67 8.13
N VAL A 198 15.31 -14.49 8.44
CA VAL A 198 14.22 -15.31 7.90
C VAL A 198 14.17 -15.21 6.37
N ARG A 199 14.23 -14.00 5.82
CA ARG A 199 14.26 -13.79 4.37
C ARG A 199 15.45 -14.52 3.71
N ASN A 200 16.65 -14.37 4.28
CA ASN A 200 17.85 -15.01 3.75
C ASN A 200 17.79 -16.55 3.86
N ALA A 201 17.24 -17.07 4.96
CA ALA A 201 17.05 -18.52 5.14
C ALA A 201 16.03 -19.07 4.12
N VAL A 202 14.95 -18.33 3.86
CA VAL A 202 13.94 -18.70 2.87
C VAL A 202 14.49 -18.64 1.46
N GLN A 203 15.25 -17.62 1.13
CA GLN A 203 15.90 -17.49 -0.18
C GLN A 203 16.88 -18.65 -0.40
N TRP A 204 17.71 -18.94 0.58
CA TRP A 204 18.62 -20.10 0.55
C TRP A 204 17.87 -21.43 0.39
N LEU A 205 16.73 -21.61 1.07
CA LEU A 205 15.89 -22.80 0.96
C LEU A 205 15.22 -22.90 -0.42
N SER A 206 14.73 -21.78 -0.95
CA SER A 206 14.16 -21.69 -2.30
C SER A 206 15.19 -22.07 -3.37
N ASP A 207 16.42 -21.58 -3.24
CA ASP A 207 17.51 -21.86 -4.18
C ASP A 207 17.93 -23.35 -4.14
N LYS A 208 17.83 -23.97 -2.95
CA LYS A 208 18.18 -25.39 -2.77
C LYS A 208 17.08 -26.36 -3.19
N LEU A 209 15.81 -25.98 -3.09
CA LEU A 209 14.65 -26.87 -3.28
C LEU A 209 13.85 -26.59 -4.57
N GLY A 210 14.35 -25.70 -5.45
CA GLY A 210 13.73 -25.46 -6.76
C GLY A 210 12.35 -24.78 -6.69
N GLY A 211 12.11 -23.93 -5.71
CA GLY A 211 10.94 -23.05 -5.70
C GLY A 211 9.59 -23.75 -5.50
N SER A 212 9.45 -24.66 -4.53
CA SER A 212 8.21 -25.41 -4.35
C SER A 212 7.10 -24.60 -3.62
N GLU A 213 5.85 -24.75 -4.07
CA GLU A 213 4.63 -24.17 -3.49
C GLU A 213 4.45 -24.49 -1.99
N LYS A 214 5.05 -25.56 -1.50
CA LYS A 214 5.08 -25.96 -0.08
C LYS A 214 5.86 -24.97 0.80
N LEU A 215 6.92 -24.36 0.27
CA LEU A 215 7.69 -23.32 0.97
C LEU A 215 6.90 -22.04 1.17
N LEU A 216 6.11 -21.64 0.18
CA LEU A 216 5.24 -20.46 0.29
C LEU A 216 4.16 -20.66 1.36
N LYS A 217 3.57 -21.85 1.46
CA LYS A 217 2.61 -22.19 2.53
C LYS A 217 3.26 -22.16 3.92
N LEU A 218 4.48 -22.68 4.05
CA LEU A 218 5.23 -22.68 5.31
C LEU A 218 5.60 -21.26 5.75
N LEU A 219 5.94 -20.37 4.79
CA LEU A 219 6.22 -18.97 5.01
C LEU A 219 4.98 -18.20 5.48
N THR A 220 3.84 -18.42 4.84
CA THR A 220 2.58 -17.78 5.22
C THR A 220 2.18 -18.17 6.64
N ILE A 221 2.37 -19.44 7.02
CA ILE A 221 2.12 -19.94 8.38
C ILE A 221 3.12 -19.33 9.37
N THR A 222 4.39 -19.21 9.01
CA THR A 222 5.45 -18.69 9.91
C THR A 222 5.30 -17.20 10.15
N VAL A 223 4.98 -16.41 9.12
CA VAL A 223 4.69 -14.97 9.25
C VAL A 223 3.39 -14.75 10.02
N GLY A 224 2.35 -15.55 9.76
CA GLY A 224 1.10 -15.50 10.51
C GLY A 224 1.29 -15.86 11.99
N ALA A 225 2.09 -16.86 12.30
CA ALA A 225 2.43 -17.26 13.69
C ALA A 225 3.30 -16.21 14.40
N PHE A 226 4.19 -15.52 13.68
CA PHE A 226 4.98 -14.40 14.22
C PHE A 226 4.10 -13.20 14.58
N LEU A 227 3.10 -12.89 13.76
CA LEU A 227 2.15 -11.81 14.03
C LEU A 227 1.22 -12.12 15.22
N ILE A 228 0.95 -13.39 15.48
CA ILE A 228 0.09 -13.87 16.58
C ILE A 228 0.88 -14.11 17.88
N ALA A 229 2.16 -14.48 17.79
CA ALA A 229 2.98 -14.84 18.94
C ALA A 229 3.98 -13.71 19.29
N SER A 230 3.58 -12.82 20.17
CA SER A 230 4.42 -11.73 20.74
C SER A 230 5.63 -12.19 21.58
N LYS A 231 6.11 -13.44 21.42
CA LYS A 231 7.28 -13.99 22.10
C LYS A 231 8.25 -14.62 21.11
N ALA A 232 9.36 -13.93 20.85
CA ALA A 232 10.42 -14.34 19.93
C ALA A 232 10.96 -15.77 20.17
N ASP A 233 10.97 -16.24 21.42
CA ASP A 233 11.45 -17.58 21.81
C ASP A 233 10.62 -18.72 21.19
N LYS A 234 9.32 -18.51 20.99
CA LYS A 234 8.43 -19.50 20.37
C LYS A 234 8.65 -19.63 18.85
N VAL A 235 9.05 -18.55 18.19
CA VAL A 235 9.35 -18.55 16.74
C VAL A 235 10.66 -19.29 16.48
N ILE A 236 11.66 -19.08 17.32
CA ILE A 236 12.95 -19.80 17.23
C ILE A 236 12.74 -21.31 17.47
N GLY A 237 11.91 -21.68 18.45
CA GLY A 237 11.54 -23.08 18.70
C GLY A 237 10.80 -23.73 17.53
N PHE A 238 9.88 -23.01 16.89
CA PHE A 238 9.14 -23.47 15.73
C PHE A 238 10.06 -23.66 14.49
N LEU A 239 10.98 -22.73 14.23
CA LEU A 239 11.93 -22.83 13.12
C LEU A 239 12.91 -23.98 13.29
N LYS A 240 13.36 -24.26 14.51
CA LYS A 240 14.18 -25.45 14.83
C LYS A 240 13.42 -26.76 14.60
N ASN A 241 12.15 -26.82 14.98
CA ASN A 241 11.30 -27.99 14.76
C ASN A 241 10.92 -28.19 13.29
N ALA A 242 10.67 -27.11 12.54
CA ALA A 242 10.38 -27.17 11.10
C ALA A 242 11.60 -27.70 10.31
N GLY A 243 12.82 -27.30 10.69
CA GLY A 243 14.06 -27.83 10.12
C GLY A 243 14.22 -29.34 10.35
N SER A 244 13.83 -29.83 11.52
CA SER A 244 13.86 -31.23 11.87
C SER A 244 12.81 -32.09 11.14
N LEU A 245 11.64 -31.51 10.88
CA LEU A 245 10.54 -32.13 10.11
C LEU A 245 10.88 -32.25 8.62
N LEU A 246 11.57 -31.26 8.05
CA LEU A 246 12.06 -31.31 6.66
C LEU A 246 13.18 -32.33 6.46
N GLY A 247 13.98 -32.59 7.48
CA GLY A 247 14.99 -33.65 7.47
C GLY A 247 14.41 -35.07 7.45
N LYS A 248 13.13 -35.26 7.83
CA LYS A 248 12.41 -36.53 7.83
C LYS A 248 11.57 -36.80 6.57
N LEU A 249 11.56 -35.89 5.62
CA LEU A 249 10.83 -35.97 4.36
C LEU A 249 11.72 -36.28 3.14
N LYS A 250 12.93 -36.83 3.40
CA LYS A 250 13.78 -37.45 2.39
C LYS A 250 13.47 -38.93 2.24
#